data_ee6e9909fec20eea99791a76289ecab1
#
_entry.id   ee6e9909fec20eea99791a76289ecab1
#
_cell.length_a   1.000
_cell.length_b   1.000
_cell.length_c   1.000
_cell.angle_alpha   90.00
_cell.angle_beta   90.00
_cell.angle_gamma   90.00
#
_symmetry.space_group_name_H-M   'P 1'
#
loop_
_entity.id
_entity.type
_entity.pdbx_description
1 polymer ?
#
loop_
_entity_poly.entity_id
_entity_poly.type
_entity_poly.pdbx_seq_one_letter_code
_entity_poly.pdbx_strand_id
1 'polypeptide(L)'
;MTSLLSAETPKQEKAIKTSPTKKGERNAAFIGIDYQLGMLSTTAQNCSHGNCNGNQSGAYGSNTPNMPIASNPTGGLTHGALGTRGYKGLSNQQYAINGFGFVVGYKHFFKKSPQFGMRYYGFFDFASSYYKYYTYNDYGMRDARKGSQSFMFGYGAGTDVLFNPAIFNRENLHFGFFLGVAIGGTSWGPTNYYFKDLADEYKGSFHPSNFQVLVNGGIRLGTKHQGFEIGLKIQTIRNNYYTASADNVPEGTTYRFTFHRPYAFYWRYIVSF
;
A
#
# COMPACT_ATOMS: atom_id res chain seq x y z
N MET A 1 73.33 3.55 -64.51
CA MET A 1 73.17 3.29 -63.07
C MET A 1 71.83 3.88 -62.62
N THR A 2 70.81 3.05 -62.57
CA THR A 2 69.42 3.46 -62.27
C THR A 2 69.04 2.89 -60.90
N SER A 3 68.91 3.72 -59.90
CA SER A 3 68.49 3.29 -58.56
C SER A 3 66.97 3.29 -58.47
N LEU A 4 66.39 2.14 -58.21
CA LEU A 4 64.97 1.93 -57.87
C LEU A 4 64.71 2.31 -56.44
N LEU A 5 63.95 3.40 -56.25
CA LEU A 5 63.31 3.74 -54.92
C LEU A 5 62.14 2.80 -54.77
N SER A 6 62.18 1.93 -53.74
CA SER A 6 61.04 1.18 -53.26
C SER A 6 60.18 2.05 -52.32
N ALA A 7 58.93 2.31 -52.71
CA ALA A 7 57.98 3.01 -51.87
C ALA A 7 57.31 2.03 -50.89
N GLU A 8 57.62 2.14 -49.64
CA GLU A 8 56.85 1.46 -48.56
C GLU A 8 55.47 2.06 -48.37
N THR A 9 54.45 1.23 -48.53
CA THR A 9 53.07 1.56 -48.28
C THR A 9 52.82 1.55 -46.79
N PRO A 10 52.22 2.62 -46.19
CA PRO A 10 51.94 2.65 -44.76
C PRO A 10 50.80 1.66 -44.43
N LYS A 11 51.08 0.71 -43.54
CA LYS A 11 50.09 -0.19 -42.95
C LYS A 11 49.07 0.66 -42.19
N GLN A 12 47.84 0.73 -42.68
CA GLN A 12 46.69 1.24 -41.96
C GLN A 12 46.43 0.36 -40.72
N GLU A 13 46.79 0.90 -39.57
CA GLU A 13 46.44 0.35 -38.28
C GLU A 13 44.93 0.47 -38.10
N LYS A 14 44.21 -0.65 -38.24
CA LYS A 14 42.79 -0.73 -37.96
C LYS A 14 42.57 -0.41 -36.47
N ALA A 15 42.15 0.81 -36.17
CA ALA A 15 41.66 1.19 -34.89
C ALA A 15 40.49 0.26 -34.54
N ILE A 16 40.71 -0.64 -33.60
CA ILE A 16 39.69 -1.49 -33.01
C ILE A 16 38.76 -0.55 -32.25
N LYS A 17 37.64 -0.22 -32.89
CA LYS A 17 36.51 0.42 -32.18
C LYS A 17 36.03 -0.56 -31.13
N THR A 18 36.59 -0.49 -29.94
CA THR A 18 35.99 -1.10 -28.75
C THR A 18 34.64 -0.42 -28.53
N SER A 19 33.59 -1.09 -28.97
CA SER A 19 32.24 -0.70 -28.58
C SER A 19 32.19 -0.56 -27.05
N PRO A 20 31.70 0.56 -26.50
CA PRO A 20 31.60 0.69 -25.08
C PRO A 20 30.69 -0.45 -24.60
N THR A 21 31.27 -1.35 -23.86
CA THR A 21 30.50 -2.40 -23.15
C THR A 21 29.49 -1.70 -22.28
N LYS A 22 28.21 -1.76 -22.68
CA LYS A 22 27.11 -1.28 -21.88
C LYS A 22 27.13 -2.01 -20.54
N LYS A 23 27.79 -1.44 -19.54
CA LYS A 23 27.80 -1.98 -18.18
C LYS A 23 26.38 -1.84 -17.63
N GLY A 24 25.68 -2.95 -17.56
CA GLY A 24 24.41 -3.03 -16.84
C GLY A 24 24.59 -2.69 -15.35
N GLU A 25 23.49 -2.46 -14.67
CA GLU A 25 23.48 -2.28 -13.22
C GLU A 25 24.04 -3.54 -12.53
N ARG A 26 24.74 -3.36 -11.40
CA ARG A 26 25.40 -4.45 -10.68
C ARG A 26 24.42 -5.23 -9.80
N ASN A 27 24.68 -6.51 -9.66
CA ASN A 27 24.11 -7.32 -8.57
C ASN A 27 24.62 -6.78 -7.23
N ALA A 28 23.71 -6.58 -6.28
CA ALA A 28 24.07 -5.96 -5.01
C ALA A 28 23.04 -6.31 -3.92
N ALA A 29 23.51 -6.45 -2.70
CA ALA A 29 22.66 -6.29 -1.53
C ALA A 29 22.26 -4.83 -1.39
N PHE A 30 21.11 -4.57 -0.79
CA PHE A 30 20.63 -3.20 -0.60
C PHE A 30 19.81 -3.07 0.68
N ILE A 31 19.78 -1.85 1.18
CA ILE A 31 18.84 -1.38 2.18
C ILE A 31 18.14 -0.14 1.67
N GLY A 32 16.92 0.11 2.11
CA GLY A 32 16.19 1.31 1.73
C GLY A 32 15.22 1.76 2.80
N ILE A 33 14.96 3.05 2.82
CA ILE A 33 13.92 3.67 3.64
C ILE A 33 12.96 4.40 2.72
N ASP A 34 11.69 4.39 3.06
CA ASP A 34 10.69 5.14 2.31
C ASP A 34 9.74 5.91 3.22
N TYR A 35 9.25 7.02 2.69
CA TYR A 35 8.07 7.71 3.20
C TYR A 35 6.87 7.29 2.38
N GLN A 36 5.73 7.07 3.05
CA GLN A 36 4.51 6.57 2.43
C GLN A 36 3.34 7.50 2.72
N LEU A 37 2.54 7.75 1.69
CA LEU A 37 1.28 8.46 1.79
C LEU A 37 0.19 7.64 1.10
N GLY A 38 -0.88 7.34 1.79
CA GLY A 38 -1.94 6.49 1.28
C GLY A 38 -3.31 6.86 1.82
N MET A 39 -4.24 5.96 1.60
CA MET A 39 -5.61 6.08 2.06
C MET A 39 -5.93 4.96 3.05
N LEU A 40 -6.47 5.31 4.20
CA LEU A 40 -7.15 4.40 5.09
C LEU A 40 -8.62 4.37 4.74
N SER A 41 -9.15 3.23 4.39
CA SER A 41 -10.58 2.99 4.24
C SER A 41 -11.09 2.23 5.46
N THR A 42 -12.07 2.79 6.14
CA THR A 42 -12.78 2.12 7.23
C THR A 42 -14.18 1.76 6.76
N THR A 43 -14.59 0.55 7.03
CA THR A 43 -15.93 0.06 6.71
C THR A 43 -16.57 -0.44 7.98
N ALA A 44 -17.73 0.11 8.34
CA ALA A 44 -18.53 -0.35 9.45
C ALA A 44 -19.86 -0.89 8.95
N GLN A 45 -20.24 -2.05 9.43
CA GLN A 45 -21.57 -2.61 9.25
C GLN A 45 -22.32 -2.48 10.56
N ASN A 46 -23.42 -1.73 10.50
CA ASN A 46 -24.30 -1.48 11.64
C ASN A 46 -25.56 -2.32 11.49
N CYS A 47 -25.95 -2.96 12.57
CA CYS A 47 -27.06 -3.87 12.62
C CYS A 47 -28.28 -3.20 13.23
N SER A 48 -29.46 -3.58 12.78
CA SER A 48 -30.66 -3.40 13.57
C SER A 48 -31.13 -4.74 14.09
N HIS A 49 -31.65 -4.78 15.27
CA HIS A 49 -32.17 -5.98 15.94
C HIS A 49 -32.88 -6.92 14.97
N GLY A 50 -32.34 -8.11 14.81
CA GLY A 50 -32.91 -9.16 13.96
C GLY A 50 -32.80 -8.95 12.44
N ASN A 51 -32.15 -7.91 11.93
CA ASN A 51 -32.13 -7.66 10.48
C ASN A 51 -30.76 -7.13 10.01
N CYS A 52 -29.75 -7.97 10.14
CA CYS A 52 -28.36 -7.65 9.77
C CYS A 52 -27.94 -8.30 8.45
N ASN A 53 -28.85 -8.42 7.51
CA ASN A 53 -28.53 -8.92 6.19
C ASN A 53 -27.50 -7.99 5.52
N GLY A 54 -26.26 -8.43 5.50
CA GLY A 54 -25.09 -7.68 5.06
C GLY A 54 -25.05 -7.27 3.59
N ASN A 55 -26.14 -7.43 2.86
CA ASN A 55 -26.28 -7.07 1.47
C ASN A 55 -26.93 -5.69 1.24
N GLN A 56 -27.25 -4.98 2.28
CA GLN A 56 -27.70 -3.59 2.11
C GLN A 56 -26.47 -2.68 1.98
N SER A 57 -25.88 -2.72 0.83
CA SER A 57 -24.90 -1.72 0.42
C SER A 57 -25.55 -0.35 0.50
N GLY A 58 -25.12 0.45 1.48
CA GLY A 58 -25.26 1.91 1.44
C GLY A 58 -26.65 2.52 1.24
N ALA A 59 -27.66 1.71 1.13
CA ALA A 59 -29.01 2.23 1.15
C ALA A 59 -29.27 2.69 2.58
N TYR A 60 -29.08 3.95 2.84
CA TYR A 60 -29.75 4.64 3.91
C TYR A 60 -31.17 4.12 3.93
N GLY A 61 -31.56 3.50 5.04
CA GLY A 61 -32.81 2.76 5.14
C GLY A 61 -33.91 3.48 4.41
N SER A 62 -34.29 2.93 3.30
CA SER A 62 -35.31 3.46 2.41
C SER A 62 -36.70 3.58 3.05
N ASN A 63 -36.81 3.26 4.32
CA ASN A 63 -38.06 3.21 5.07
C ASN A 63 -38.13 4.19 6.24
N THR A 64 -37.22 5.14 6.38
CA THR A 64 -37.38 6.23 7.33
C THR A 64 -37.76 7.52 6.58
N PRO A 65 -39.03 7.94 6.64
CA PRO A 65 -39.55 9.01 5.77
C PRO A 65 -38.93 10.39 5.94
N ASN A 66 -38.01 10.60 6.85
CA ASN A 66 -37.46 11.93 7.16
C ASN A 66 -35.96 11.95 7.45
N MET A 67 -35.18 10.99 6.96
CA MET A 67 -33.74 11.18 6.99
C MET A 67 -33.33 12.05 5.83
N PRO A 68 -32.62 13.18 6.05
CA PRO A 68 -31.95 13.85 4.98
C PRO A 68 -31.01 12.84 4.35
N ILE A 69 -31.28 12.52 3.11
CA ILE A 69 -30.38 11.77 2.25
C ILE A 69 -29.08 12.55 2.30
N ALA A 70 -28.11 12.08 3.06
CA ALA A 70 -26.76 12.52 2.89
C ALA A 70 -26.29 11.90 1.56
N SER A 71 -26.93 12.35 0.51
CA SER A 71 -26.57 12.11 -0.86
C SER A 71 -25.33 12.94 -1.13
N ASN A 72 -24.22 12.46 -0.63
CA ASN A 72 -22.99 12.82 -1.27
C ASN A 72 -22.57 11.63 -2.14
N PRO A 73 -22.99 11.60 -3.41
CA PRO A 73 -22.68 10.54 -4.34
C PRO A 73 -21.17 10.44 -4.62
N THR A 74 -20.44 11.45 -4.25
CA THR A 74 -19.00 11.53 -4.36
C THR A 74 -18.29 10.93 -3.17
N GLY A 75 -18.72 9.86 -2.57
CA GLY A 75 -17.98 9.00 -1.62
C GLY A 75 -16.74 9.54 -0.91
N GLY A 76 -16.34 10.72 -1.24
CA GLY A 76 -15.24 11.41 -0.67
C GLY A 76 -15.65 12.02 0.65
N LEU A 77 -14.95 11.71 1.72
CA LEU A 77 -14.96 12.46 2.98
C LEU A 77 -16.35 12.65 3.63
N THR A 78 -17.29 11.78 3.35
CA THR A 78 -18.59 11.86 4.00
C THR A 78 -18.41 11.67 5.49
N HIS A 79 -18.39 12.78 6.13
CA HIS A 79 -18.55 12.84 7.55
C HIS A 79 -19.87 12.22 7.90
N GLY A 80 -19.90 10.95 8.13
CA GLY A 80 -21.03 10.75 8.80
C GLY A 80 -21.99 9.72 8.68
N ALA A 81 -21.68 8.78 7.94
CA ALA A 81 -22.58 7.67 7.91
C ALA A 81 -22.61 6.86 9.20
N LEU A 82 -21.58 6.93 10.01
CA LEU A 82 -21.56 6.34 11.34
C LEU A 82 -22.24 7.25 12.37
N GLY A 83 -23.45 7.64 12.20
CA GLY A 83 -23.93 8.57 13.20
C GLY A 83 -25.31 9.11 13.05
N THR A 84 -26.03 8.63 12.08
CA THR A 84 -27.45 8.94 12.02
C THR A 84 -28.21 7.97 12.89
N ARG A 85 -29.13 8.48 13.66
CA ARG A 85 -30.05 7.66 14.46
C ARG A 85 -30.69 6.60 13.59
N GLY A 86 -30.65 5.35 14.05
CA GLY A 86 -31.22 4.24 13.31
C GLY A 86 -30.50 3.90 12.00
N TYR A 87 -29.23 4.32 11.84
CA TYR A 87 -28.46 3.93 10.68
C TYR A 87 -28.28 2.42 10.63
N LYS A 88 -28.77 1.83 9.58
CA LYS A 88 -28.68 0.40 9.30
C LYS A 88 -27.91 0.21 8.00
N GLY A 89 -26.95 -0.71 7.96
CA GLY A 89 -26.26 -1.05 6.75
C GLY A 89 -24.76 -0.77 6.77
N LEU A 90 -24.24 -0.39 5.63
CA LEU A 90 -22.82 -0.24 5.39
C LEU A 90 -22.40 1.23 5.38
N SER A 91 -21.40 1.55 6.16
CA SER A 91 -20.77 2.87 6.16
C SER A 91 -19.31 2.77 5.79
N ASN A 92 -18.91 3.52 4.77
CA ASN A 92 -17.53 3.63 4.31
C ASN A 92 -16.99 5.02 4.56
N GLN A 93 -15.81 5.11 5.17
CA GLN A 93 -15.11 6.38 5.35
C GLN A 93 -13.66 6.25 4.91
N GLN A 94 -13.10 7.37 4.47
CA GLN A 94 -11.73 7.43 3.96
C GLN A 94 -10.95 8.53 4.68
N TYR A 95 -9.71 8.22 5.04
CA TYR A 95 -8.80 9.11 5.75
C TYR A 95 -7.41 9.01 5.14
N ALA A 96 -6.64 10.07 5.22
CA ALA A 96 -5.22 10.00 4.88
C ALA A 96 -4.47 9.14 5.90
N ILE A 97 -3.55 8.32 5.41
CA ILE A 97 -2.62 7.53 6.23
C ILE A 97 -1.21 7.78 5.72
N ASN A 98 -0.30 8.11 6.62
CA ASN A 98 1.10 8.35 6.30
C ASN A 98 2.01 7.53 7.20
N GLY A 99 3.23 7.30 6.74
CA GLY A 99 4.17 6.49 7.47
C GLY A 99 5.51 6.34 6.79
N PHE A 100 6.28 5.41 7.32
CA PHE A 100 7.62 5.09 6.87
C PHE A 100 7.74 3.60 6.58
N GLY A 101 8.57 3.25 5.61
CA GLY A 101 8.90 1.87 5.29
C GLY A 101 10.40 1.64 5.34
N PHE A 102 10.75 0.40 5.60
CA PHE A 102 12.11 -0.12 5.56
C PHE A 102 12.15 -1.37 4.70
N VAL A 103 13.18 -1.48 3.86
CA VAL A 103 13.39 -2.66 3.00
C VAL A 103 14.85 -3.09 3.04
N VAL A 104 15.05 -4.40 3.01
CA VAL A 104 16.37 -5.02 2.89
C VAL A 104 16.29 -6.16 1.91
N GLY A 105 17.28 -6.30 1.03
CA GLY A 105 17.20 -7.35 0.03
C GLY A 105 18.42 -7.46 -0.87
N TYR A 106 18.21 -8.17 -1.96
CA TYR A 106 19.23 -8.41 -2.97
C TYR A 106 18.64 -8.22 -4.37
N LYS A 107 19.37 -7.52 -5.24
CA LYS A 107 19.02 -7.34 -6.67
C LYS A 107 19.99 -8.11 -7.54
N HIS A 108 19.47 -8.76 -8.57
CA HIS A 108 20.20 -9.57 -9.51
C HIS A 108 19.81 -9.21 -10.94
N PHE A 109 20.80 -8.91 -11.79
CA PHE A 109 20.60 -8.63 -13.22
C PHE A 109 21.12 -9.77 -14.07
N PHE A 110 20.42 -10.10 -15.15
CA PHE A 110 20.75 -11.23 -16.01
C PHE A 110 21.91 -10.89 -16.94
N LYS A 111 22.94 -11.73 -16.96
CA LYS A 111 24.13 -11.53 -17.82
C LYS A 111 23.80 -11.46 -19.31
N LYS A 112 22.81 -12.26 -19.76
CA LYS A 112 22.39 -12.29 -21.19
C LYS A 112 21.48 -11.10 -21.55
N SER A 113 20.80 -10.52 -20.58
CA SER A 113 19.84 -9.41 -20.77
C SER A 113 20.02 -8.40 -19.65
N PRO A 114 21.07 -7.59 -19.67
CA PRO A 114 21.42 -6.69 -18.56
C PRO A 114 20.40 -5.58 -18.30
N GLN A 115 19.39 -5.46 -19.15
CA GLN A 115 18.25 -4.56 -18.96
C GLN A 115 17.21 -5.12 -17.99
N PHE A 116 17.20 -6.45 -17.79
CA PHE A 116 16.28 -7.12 -16.91
C PHE A 116 16.99 -7.66 -15.68
N GLY A 117 16.31 -7.51 -14.56
CA GLY A 117 16.76 -8.03 -13.28
C GLY A 117 15.60 -8.47 -12.41
N MET A 118 15.93 -9.09 -11.31
CA MET A 118 15.00 -9.43 -10.23
C MET A 118 15.52 -8.88 -8.93
N ARG A 119 14.59 -8.52 -8.04
CA ARG A 119 14.87 -8.07 -6.69
C ARG A 119 14.04 -8.90 -5.71
N TYR A 120 14.68 -9.37 -4.65
CA TYR A 120 14.07 -10.09 -3.54
C TYR A 120 14.29 -9.27 -2.28
N TYR A 121 13.27 -9.08 -1.46
CA TYR A 121 13.39 -8.23 -0.28
C TYR A 121 12.45 -8.62 0.84
N GLY A 122 12.87 -8.33 2.07
CA GLY A 122 12.01 -8.20 3.21
C GLY A 122 11.61 -6.73 3.40
N PHE A 123 10.43 -6.48 3.92
CA PHE A 123 9.95 -5.14 4.20
C PHE A 123 9.26 -5.04 5.56
N PHE A 124 9.31 -3.83 6.11
CA PHE A 124 8.54 -3.43 7.28
C PHE A 124 8.00 -2.02 7.05
N ASP A 125 6.70 -1.85 7.19
CA ASP A 125 5.99 -0.58 7.04
C ASP A 125 5.35 -0.20 8.37
N PHE A 126 5.50 1.06 8.78
CA PHE A 126 4.76 1.67 9.86
C PHE A 126 3.97 2.84 9.32
N ALA A 127 2.68 2.92 9.63
CA ALA A 127 1.86 4.05 9.22
C ALA A 127 0.83 4.39 10.29
N SER A 128 0.38 5.63 10.30
CA SER A 128 -0.66 6.10 11.21
C SER A 128 -1.71 6.95 10.51
N SER A 129 -2.90 6.91 11.03
CA SER A 129 -4.03 7.70 10.55
C SER A 129 -4.92 8.09 11.71
N TYR A 130 -5.52 9.26 11.59
CA TYR A 130 -6.57 9.71 12.50
C TYR A 130 -7.93 9.46 11.85
N TYR A 131 -8.78 8.69 12.50
CA TYR A 131 -10.12 8.38 12.04
C TYR A 131 -11.18 8.81 13.07
N LYS A 132 -12.42 8.94 12.62
CA LYS A 132 -13.55 9.34 13.46
C LYS A 132 -14.54 8.21 13.56
N TYR A 133 -15.14 8.05 14.74
CA TYR A 133 -16.20 7.10 14.97
C TYR A 133 -17.25 7.75 15.88
N TYR A 134 -18.43 7.12 15.96
CA TYR A 134 -19.51 7.59 16.79
C TYR A 134 -19.86 6.56 17.85
N THR A 135 -20.16 7.03 19.06
CA THR A 135 -20.73 6.21 20.10
C THR A 135 -22.24 6.40 20.12
N TYR A 136 -22.94 5.38 20.55
CA TYR A 136 -24.38 5.34 20.65
C TYR A 136 -24.78 5.11 22.11
N ASN A 137 -25.92 5.69 22.55
CA ASN A 137 -26.47 5.42 23.83
C ASN A 137 -27.39 4.18 23.80
N ASP A 138 -27.90 3.78 24.96
CA ASP A 138 -28.78 2.61 25.13
C ASP A 138 -30.05 2.63 24.26
N TYR A 139 -30.44 3.80 23.78
CA TYR A 139 -31.57 3.98 22.86
C TYR A 139 -31.16 3.93 21.37
N GLY A 140 -29.94 3.56 21.06
CA GLY A 140 -29.42 3.55 19.69
C GLY A 140 -29.28 4.96 19.08
N MET A 141 -29.34 6.01 19.90
CA MET A 141 -29.12 7.38 19.45
C MET A 141 -27.65 7.73 19.50
N ARG A 142 -27.21 8.51 18.53
CA ARG A 142 -25.85 9.03 18.50
C ARG A 142 -25.59 9.90 19.72
N ASP A 143 -24.64 9.50 20.52
CA ASP A 143 -24.21 10.22 21.73
C ASP A 143 -23.11 11.22 21.39
N ALA A 144 -21.96 10.74 20.91
CA ALA A 144 -20.83 11.60 20.63
C ALA A 144 -20.06 11.19 19.37
N ARG A 145 -19.40 12.18 18.77
CA ARG A 145 -18.39 11.96 17.74
C ARG A 145 -17.01 11.98 18.37
N LYS A 146 -16.31 10.87 18.33
CA LYS A 146 -14.98 10.72 18.89
C LYS A 146 -13.96 10.54 17.76
N GLY A 147 -12.74 10.96 18.00
CA GLY A 147 -11.61 10.70 17.12
C GLY A 147 -10.66 9.71 17.76
N SER A 148 -10.03 8.88 16.94
CA SER A 148 -9.02 7.94 17.38
C SER A 148 -7.92 7.85 16.37
N GLN A 149 -6.73 7.60 16.83
CA GLN A 149 -5.58 7.28 16.00
C GLN A 149 -5.51 5.77 15.80
N SER A 150 -5.18 5.35 14.60
CA SER A 150 -4.88 3.95 14.30
C SER A 150 -3.46 3.85 13.77
N PHE A 151 -2.74 2.87 14.25
CA PHE A 151 -1.44 2.48 13.75
C PHE A 151 -1.57 1.23 12.88
N MET A 152 -0.76 1.19 11.84
CA MET A 152 -0.64 0.04 10.95
C MET A 152 0.80 -0.40 10.90
N PHE A 153 1.02 -1.70 11.05
CA PHE A 153 2.29 -2.36 10.83
C PHE A 153 2.12 -3.33 9.66
N GLY A 154 2.91 -3.13 8.60
CA GLY A 154 2.99 -4.05 7.46
C GLY A 154 4.34 -4.73 7.46
N TYR A 155 4.39 -6.02 7.20
CA TYR A 155 5.65 -6.78 7.18
C TYR A 155 5.54 -7.97 6.25
N GLY A 156 6.66 -8.38 5.65
CA GLY A 156 6.66 -9.51 4.75
C GLY A 156 7.87 -9.59 3.84
N ALA A 157 7.72 -10.36 2.78
CA ALA A 157 8.73 -10.53 1.75
C ALA A 157 8.12 -10.37 0.36
N GLY A 158 8.93 -9.90 -0.58
CA GLY A 158 8.48 -9.65 -1.95
C GLY A 158 9.55 -9.90 -2.99
N THR A 159 9.09 -9.90 -4.23
CA THR A 159 9.95 -9.96 -5.41
C THR A 159 9.48 -8.98 -6.45
N ASP A 160 10.41 -8.30 -7.11
CA ASP A 160 10.13 -7.38 -8.20
C ASP A 160 10.93 -7.77 -9.43
N VAL A 161 10.33 -7.59 -10.59
CA VAL A 161 11.02 -7.55 -11.88
C VAL A 161 11.50 -6.13 -12.10
N LEU A 162 12.76 -5.97 -12.46
CA LEU A 162 13.42 -4.71 -12.76
C LEU A 162 13.64 -4.60 -14.26
N PHE A 163 13.30 -3.46 -14.84
CA PHE A 163 13.52 -3.17 -16.24
C PHE A 163 14.23 -1.83 -16.42
N ASN A 164 15.45 -1.86 -16.96
CA ASN A 164 16.28 -0.67 -17.22
C ASN A 164 16.43 -0.49 -18.73
N PRO A 165 15.60 0.33 -19.42
CA PRO A 165 15.71 0.55 -20.85
C PRO A 165 17.08 1.13 -21.22
N ALA A 166 17.72 0.55 -22.23
CA ALA A 166 19.07 0.95 -22.65
C ALA A 166 19.18 2.41 -23.10
N ILE A 167 18.07 2.99 -23.57
CA ILE A 167 18.00 4.38 -24.08
C ILE A 167 18.30 5.40 -22.99
N PHE A 168 17.91 5.11 -21.74
CA PHE A 168 18.03 6.04 -20.60
C PHE A 168 19.23 5.77 -19.71
N ASN A 169 20.00 4.70 -19.99
CA ASN A 169 21.12 4.30 -19.16
C ASN A 169 22.42 4.94 -19.65
N ARG A 170 23.07 5.66 -18.76
CA ARG A 170 24.43 6.20 -18.91
C ARG A 170 25.38 5.42 -18.00
N GLU A 171 26.68 5.63 -18.14
CA GLU A 171 27.69 4.88 -17.36
C GLU A 171 27.48 4.92 -15.85
N ASN A 172 26.98 6.03 -15.32
CA ASN A 172 26.80 6.25 -13.89
C ASN A 172 25.35 6.47 -13.45
N LEU A 173 24.40 6.47 -14.38
CA LEU A 173 23.01 6.74 -14.09
C LEU A 173 22.11 5.71 -14.79
N HIS A 174 21.26 5.06 -14.01
CA HIS A 174 20.30 4.06 -14.49
C HIS A 174 18.89 4.54 -14.18
N PHE A 175 18.10 4.67 -15.22
CA PHE A 175 16.65 4.87 -15.10
C PHE A 175 15.95 3.56 -15.45
N GLY A 176 14.92 3.22 -14.69
CA GLY A 176 14.18 1.98 -14.93
C GLY A 176 12.80 1.97 -14.27
N PHE A 177 12.16 0.85 -14.49
CA PHE A 177 10.85 0.53 -13.93
C PHE A 177 10.96 -0.72 -13.06
N PHE A 178 10.02 -0.89 -12.16
CA PHE A 178 9.87 -2.13 -11.43
C PHE A 178 8.38 -2.46 -11.26
N LEU A 179 8.10 -3.74 -11.22
CA LEU A 179 6.78 -4.29 -10.93
C LEU A 179 6.96 -5.56 -10.11
N GLY A 180 6.18 -5.73 -9.06
CA GLY A 180 6.34 -6.89 -8.21
C GLY A 180 5.16 -7.22 -7.34
N VAL A 181 5.34 -8.30 -6.61
CA VAL A 181 4.37 -8.82 -5.65
C VAL A 181 5.06 -9.11 -4.32
N ALA A 182 4.31 -8.95 -3.25
CA ALA A 182 4.78 -9.32 -1.93
C ALA A 182 3.68 -10.00 -1.12
N ILE A 183 4.08 -10.85 -0.20
CA ILE A 183 3.21 -11.53 0.75
C ILE A 183 3.67 -11.20 2.17
N GLY A 184 2.72 -11.16 3.09
CA GLY A 184 3.06 -10.84 4.47
C GLY A 184 1.85 -10.67 5.36
N GLY A 185 1.98 -9.83 6.37
CA GLY A 185 0.93 -9.50 7.30
C GLY A 185 0.70 -8.00 7.40
N THR A 186 -0.49 -7.64 7.82
CA THR A 186 -0.83 -6.29 8.26
C THR A 186 -1.48 -6.37 9.62
N SER A 187 -0.94 -5.59 10.58
CA SER A 187 -1.49 -5.49 11.93
C SER A 187 -1.99 -4.07 12.17
N TRP A 188 -3.18 -3.97 12.77
CA TRP A 188 -3.83 -2.71 13.09
C TRP A 188 -3.96 -2.55 14.61
N GLY A 189 -3.64 -1.36 15.11
CA GLY A 189 -3.76 -1.00 16.53
C GLY A 189 -4.40 0.36 16.70
N PRO A 190 -5.73 0.46 16.86
CA PRO A 190 -6.37 1.71 17.28
C PRO A 190 -5.98 2.05 18.72
N THR A 191 -5.83 3.34 19.01
CA THR A 191 -5.39 3.81 20.35
C THR A 191 -6.50 3.78 21.38
N ASN A 192 -7.74 3.55 20.99
CA ASN A 192 -8.88 3.47 21.88
C ASN A 192 -9.32 2.04 22.14
N TYR A 193 -9.95 1.82 23.26
CA TYR A 193 -10.50 0.52 23.65
C TYR A 193 -11.90 0.22 23.08
N TYR A 194 -12.46 1.11 22.27
CA TYR A 194 -13.83 1.00 21.77
C TYR A 194 -14.19 -0.39 21.21
N PHE A 195 -13.33 -0.96 20.38
CA PHE A 195 -13.61 -2.29 19.81
C PHE A 195 -13.42 -3.43 20.82
N LYS A 196 -12.57 -3.23 21.82
CA LYS A 196 -12.41 -4.18 22.91
C LYS A 196 -13.66 -4.17 23.79
N ASP A 197 -14.13 -2.98 24.15
CA ASP A 197 -15.36 -2.81 24.94
C ASP A 197 -16.55 -3.43 24.21
N LEU A 198 -16.69 -3.19 22.89
CA LEU A 198 -17.73 -3.83 22.07
C LEU A 198 -17.61 -5.35 22.04
N ALA A 199 -16.37 -5.88 22.00
CA ALA A 199 -16.16 -7.33 21.96
C ALA A 199 -16.53 -7.98 23.29
N ASP A 200 -16.18 -7.34 24.39
CA ASP A 200 -16.50 -7.83 25.74
C ASP A 200 -18.02 -7.76 25.99
N GLU A 201 -18.68 -6.67 25.58
CA GLU A 201 -20.11 -6.46 25.80
C GLU A 201 -21.00 -7.37 24.91
N TYR A 202 -20.66 -7.50 23.61
CA TYR A 202 -21.48 -8.23 22.65
C TYR A 202 -20.88 -9.58 22.22
N LYS A 203 -19.96 -10.13 23.01
CA LYS A 203 -19.27 -11.42 22.73
C LYS A 203 -18.65 -11.46 21.34
N GLY A 204 -18.15 -10.31 20.89
CA GLY A 204 -17.47 -10.18 19.62
C GLY A 204 -16.02 -10.62 19.69
N SER A 205 -15.39 -10.69 18.54
CA SER A 205 -13.97 -10.97 18.40
C SER A 205 -13.27 -9.90 17.57
N PHE A 206 -12.01 -9.63 17.83
CA PHE A 206 -11.22 -8.76 16.99
C PHE A 206 -9.94 -9.46 16.51
N HIS A 207 -9.58 -9.15 15.28
CA HIS A 207 -8.47 -9.76 14.56
C HIS A 207 -7.50 -8.66 14.12
N PRO A 208 -6.57 -8.25 15.00
CA PRO A 208 -5.68 -7.14 14.72
C PRO A 208 -4.68 -7.43 13.60
N SER A 209 -4.31 -8.69 13.40
CA SER A 209 -3.31 -9.11 12.43
C SER A 209 -3.92 -10.01 11.36
N ASN A 210 -3.62 -9.69 10.10
CA ASN A 210 -4.19 -10.39 8.96
C ASN A 210 -3.14 -10.60 7.86
N PHE A 211 -3.30 -11.70 7.12
CA PHE A 211 -2.51 -11.96 5.92
C PHE A 211 -2.79 -10.93 4.82
N GLN A 212 -1.74 -10.56 4.08
CA GLN A 212 -1.82 -9.61 2.97
C GLN A 212 -1.04 -10.09 1.76
N VAL A 213 -1.61 -9.80 0.58
CA VAL A 213 -0.92 -9.81 -0.70
C VAL A 213 -0.84 -8.37 -1.21
N LEU A 214 0.35 -7.97 -1.62
CA LEU A 214 0.61 -6.62 -2.13
C LEU A 214 1.09 -6.71 -3.57
N VAL A 215 0.63 -5.79 -4.37
CA VAL A 215 1.18 -5.50 -5.70
C VAL A 215 1.86 -4.15 -5.62
N ASN A 216 3.07 -4.05 -6.13
CA ASN A 216 3.82 -2.79 -6.14
C ASN A 216 4.46 -2.57 -7.51
N GLY A 217 4.60 -1.31 -7.86
CA GLY A 217 5.25 -0.91 -9.10
C GLY A 217 5.60 0.56 -9.10
N GLY A 218 6.53 0.94 -9.97
CA GLY A 218 6.96 2.33 -10.04
C GLY A 218 8.16 2.55 -10.94
N ILE A 219 8.77 3.71 -10.75
CA ILE A 219 9.97 4.15 -11.46
C ILE A 219 11.14 4.20 -10.51
N ARG A 220 12.32 4.00 -11.04
CA ARG A 220 13.57 4.03 -10.30
C ARG A 220 14.64 4.81 -11.04
N LEU A 221 15.43 5.55 -10.28
CA LEU A 221 16.61 6.26 -10.73
C LEU A 221 17.75 5.87 -9.81
N GLY A 222 18.90 5.46 -10.34
CA GLY A 222 19.98 5.00 -9.50
C GLY A 222 21.36 5.16 -10.11
N THR A 223 22.32 5.17 -9.23
CA THR A 223 23.75 5.06 -9.51
C THR A 223 24.24 3.66 -9.07
N LYS A 224 25.55 3.44 -9.05
CA LYS A 224 26.14 2.18 -8.56
C LYS A 224 25.74 1.85 -7.11
N HIS A 225 25.68 2.86 -6.25
CA HIS A 225 25.54 2.68 -4.80
C HIS A 225 24.28 3.29 -4.22
N GLN A 226 23.63 4.18 -4.95
CA GLN A 226 22.47 4.92 -4.47
C GLN A 226 21.34 4.85 -5.47
N GLY A 227 20.10 4.83 -4.98
CA GLY A 227 18.91 4.82 -5.81
C GLY A 227 17.76 5.58 -5.16
N PHE A 228 16.92 6.12 -6.00
CA PHE A 228 15.66 6.74 -5.62
C PHE A 228 14.52 6.09 -6.38
N GLU A 229 13.46 5.76 -5.70
CA GLU A 229 12.28 5.13 -6.29
C GLU A 229 11.03 5.91 -5.90
N ILE A 230 10.11 6.01 -6.87
CA ILE A 230 8.74 6.45 -6.62
C ILE A 230 7.85 5.30 -7.05
N GLY A 231 6.97 4.86 -6.15
CA GLY A 231 6.13 3.71 -6.42
C GLY A 231 4.77 3.78 -5.74
N LEU A 232 3.96 2.82 -6.13
CA LEU A 232 2.64 2.56 -5.60
C LEU A 232 2.60 1.14 -5.03
N LYS A 233 2.11 0.99 -3.81
CA LYS A 233 1.75 -0.30 -3.18
C LYS A 233 0.23 -0.42 -3.14
N ILE A 234 -0.30 -1.56 -3.53
CA ILE A 234 -1.72 -1.89 -3.50
C ILE A 234 -1.92 -3.12 -2.61
N GLN A 235 -2.72 -2.99 -1.58
CA GLN A 235 -3.14 -4.12 -0.74
C GLN A 235 -4.40 -4.75 -1.34
N THR A 236 -4.36 -6.06 -1.61
CA THR A 236 -5.43 -6.74 -2.35
C THR A 236 -6.49 -7.36 -1.43
N ILE A 237 -6.15 -7.64 -0.17
CA ILE A 237 -7.03 -8.37 0.74
C ILE A 237 -7.63 -7.40 1.78
N ARG A 238 -8.95 -7.49 1.96
CA ARG A 238 -9.69 -6.79 3.00
C ARG A 238 -10.05 -7.79 4.09
N ASN A 239 -9.68 -7.47 5.33
CA ASN A 239 -9.93 -8.32 6.48
C ASN A 239 -10.73 -7.57 7.53
N ASN A 240 -11.63 -8.29 8.20
CA ASN A 240 -12.37 -7.72 9.30
C ASN A 240 -11.45 -7.55 10.51
N TYR A 241 -11.46 -6.37 11.10
CA TYR A 241 -10.77 -6.09 12.34
C TYR A 241 -11.61 -6.52 13.55
N TYR A 242 -12.90 -6.22 13.52
CA TYR A 242 -13.87 -6.56 14.57
C TYR A 242 -15.08 -7.25 13.95
N THR A 243 -15.61 -8.27 14.65
CA THR A 243 -16.83 -8.97 14.26
C THR A 243 -17.57 -9.45 15.50
N ALA A 244 -18.86 -9.17 15.58
CA ALA A 244 -19.79 -9.74 16.55
C ALA A 244 -20.96 -10.43 15.82
N SER A 245 -21.76 -11.21 16.54
CA SER A 245 -23.02 -11.70 15.98
C SER A 245 -23.98 -10.53 15.80
N ALA A 246 -24.60 -10.46 14.64
CA ALA A 246 -25.53 -9.41 14.31
C ALA A 246 -26.75 -9.36 15.24
N ASP A 247 -27.13 -10.50 15.78
CA ASP A 247 -28.30 -10.65 16.66
C ASP A 247 -28.02 -10.16 18.10
N ASN A 248 -26.73 -10.05 18.45
CA ASN A 248 -26.31 -9.68 19.81
C ASN A 248 -26.12 -8.16 20.00
N VAL A 249 -26.16 -7.38 18.91
CA VAL A 249 -25.88 -5.93 18.98
C VAL A 249 -27.16 -5.11 18.84
N PRO A 250 -27.28 -3.98 19.60
CA PRO A 250 -28.41 -3.08 19.49
C PRO A 250 -28.48 -2.40 18.11
N GLU A 251 -29.63 -1.85 17.81
CA GLU A 251 -29.83 -1.07 16.59
C GLU A 251 -28.84 0.08 16.47
N GLY A 252 -28.23 0.20 15.29
CA GLY A 252 -27.25 1.24 15.01
C GLY A 252 -25.84 0.94 15.50
N THR A 253 -25.64 -0.11 16.28
CA THR A 253 -24.31 -0.50 16.78
C THR A 253 -23.49 -1.24 15.73
N THR A 254 -22.20 -1.03 15.73
CA THR A 254 -21.28 -1.70 14.80
C THR A 254 -21.12 -3.17 15.17
N TYR A 255 -21.45 -4.09 14.28
CA TYR A 255 -21.21 -5.53 14.47
C TYR A 255 -20.03 -6.05 13.63
N ARG A 256 -19.60 -5.31 12.61
CA ARG A 256 -18.41 -5.62 11.82
C ARG A 256 -17.68 -4.33 11.46
N PHE A 257 -16.38 -4.34 11.66
CA PHE A 257 -15.52 -3.21 11.31
C PHE A 257 -14.26 -3.66 10.60
N THR A 258 -13.90 -2.93 9.56
CA THR A 258 -12.73 -3.24 8.72
C THR A 258 -11.81 -2.04 8.62
N PHE A 259 -10.51 -2.26 8.81
CA PHE A 259 -9.46 -1.34 8.40
C PHE A 259 -8.82 -1.87 7.12
N HIS A 260 -8.64 -1.00 6.14
CA HIS A 260 -7.98 -1.36 4.89
C HIS A 260 -7.21 -0.18 4.33
N ARG A 261 -5.99 -0.42 3.87
CA ARG A 261 -5.18 0.55 3.11
C ARG A 261 -5.14 0.13 1.64
N PRO A 262 -6.08 0.58 0.80
CA PRO A 262 -6.18 0.11 -0.58
C PRO A 262 -4.93 0.42 -1.39
N TYR A 263 -4.31 1.56 -1.14
CA TYR A 263 -3.07 1.95 -1.80
C TYR A 263 -2.21 2.87 -0.93
N ALA A 264 -0.91 2.92 -1.26
CA ALA A 264 0.03 3.90 -0.75
C ALA A 264 1.05 4.27 -1.82
N PHE A 265 1.22 5.55 -2.07
CA PHE A 265 2.37 6.09 -2.78
C PHE A 265 3.57 6.10 -1.85
N TYR A 266 4.76 5.86 -2.38
CA TYR A 266 5.98 5.94 -1.60
C TYR A 266 7.13 6.55 -2.39
N TRP A 267 8.02 7.19 -1.65
CA TRP A 267 9.30 7.73 -2.08
C TRP A 267 10.39 7.01 -1.30
N ARG A 268 11.22 6.25 -1.99
CA ARG A 268 12.23 5.39 -1.37
C ARG A 268 13.62 5.80 -1.77
N TYR A 269 14.50 5.89 -0.79
CA TYR A 269 15.94 5.98 -0.97
C TYR A 269 16.58 4.61 -0.70
N ILE A 270 17.48 4.19 -1.59
CA ILE A 270 18.16 2.89 -1.54
C ILE A 270 19.67 3.09 -1.54
N VAL A 271 20.35 2.34 -0.68
CA VAL A 271 21.79 2.19 -0.68
C VAL A 271 22.13 0.75 -1.06
N SER A 272 23.05 0.57 -2.04
CA SER A 272 23.47 -0.73 -2.57
C SER A 272 24.96 -0.94 -2.31
N PHE A 273 25.32 -2.16 -1.92
CA PHE A 273 26.66 -2.56 -1.50
C PHE A 273 27.32 -3.50 -2.49
#